data_cce06232da6c7fd41f1770bb963f232b
#
_entry.id   cce06232da6c7fd41f1770bb963f232b
#
_cell.length_a   1.000
_cell.length_b   1.000
_cell.length_c   1.000
_cell.angle_alpha   90.00
_cell.angle_beta   90.00
_cell.angle_gamma   90.00
#
_symmetry.space_group_name_H-M   'P 1'
#
loop_
_entity.id
_entity.type
_entity.pdbx_description
1 polymer ?
#
loop_
_entity_poly.entity_id
_entity_poly.type
_entity_poly.pdbx_seq_one_letter_code
_entity_poly.pdbx_strand_id
1 'polypeptide(L)'
;MLPHRHAYRPVAMGTRGAVASAHPLASMAGIRLLLEGGNAVDASVAVGSTLNVVEPFMSGAGGIGLMVISRARTRERHVLDFIGRVPAAADPARATDDELAGGPKSCATPGNLGGWLAALERFGSMTPREVFTRPSSWRRTACR
;
A
#
# COMPACT_ATOMS: atom_id res chain seq x y z
N MET A 1 11.13 -13.66 37.99
CA MET A 1 10.80 -12.77 36.87
C MET A 1 11.96 -12.85 35.89
N LEU A 2 11.82 -13.54 34.77
CA LEU A 2 12.90 -13.67 33.78
C LEU A 2 13.07 -12.32 33.06
N PRO A 3 14.29 -11.80 32.90
CA PRO A 3 14.51 -10.56 32.18
C PRO A 3 14.06 -10.75 30.75
N HIS A 4 13.24 -9.80 30.25
CA HIS A 4 12.79 -9.77 28.86
C HIS A 4 14.04 -9.77 27.95
N ARG A 5 14.30 -10.88 27.30
CA ARG A 5 15.31 -10.95 26.24
C ARG A 5 14.76 -10.18 25.04
N HIS A 6 15.16 -8.93 24.91
CA HIS A 6 14.94 -8.20 23.67
C HIS A 6 15.80 -8.86 22.58
N ALA A 7 15.16 -9.62 21.71
CA ALA A 7 15.82 -10.08 20.50
C ALA A 7 15.96 -8.87 19.57
N TYR A 8 17.12 -8.25 19.57
CA TYR A 8 17.43 -7.20 18.60
C TYR A 8 17.52 -7.83 17.21
N ARG A 9 16.60 -7.44 16.33
CA ARG A 9 16.77 -7.77 14.93
C ARG A 9 17.97 -6.99 14.39
N PRO A 10 18.83 -7.61 13.57
CA PRO A 10 19.94 -6.89 12.96
C PRO A 10 19.39 -5.75 12.09
N VAL A 11 20.14 -4.65 12.03
CA VAL A 11 19.81 -3.52 11.17
C VAL A 11 19.87 -3.99 9.72
N ALA A 12 18.77 -3.85 9.00
CA ALA A 12 18.75 -4.11 7.57
C ALA A 12 19.40 -2.94 6.83
N MET A 13 20.46 -3.19 6.09
CA MET A 13 21.16 -2.19 5.28
C MET A 13 21.16 -2.60 3.83
N GLY A 14 20.95 -1.63 2.94
CA GLY A 14 21.01 -1.82 1.50
C GLY A 14 21.70 -0.65 0.82
N THR A 15 22.52 -0.94 -0.19
CA THR A 15 23.26 0.10 -0.95
C THR A 15 22.42 0.71 -2.07
N ARG A 16 21.40 0.01 -2.56
CA ARG A 16 20.55 0.43 -3.69
C ARG A 16 19.12 0.75 -3.33
N GLY A 17 18.66 0.35 -2.16
CA GLY A 17 17.33 0.60 -1.67
C GLY A 17 16.95 -0.31 -0.51
N ALA A 18 15.87 0.02 0.14
CA ALA A 18 15.29 -0.77 1.21
C ALA A 18 13.76 -0.73 1.12
N VAL A 19 13.11 -1.79 1.56
CA VAL A 19 11.65 -1.89 1.65
C VAL A 19 11.29 -2.41 3.02
N ALA A 20 10.30 -1.77 3.64
CA ALA A 20 9.69 -2.23 4.88
C ALA A 20 8.17 -2.29 4.71
N SER A 21 7.55 -3.36 5.19
CA SER A 21 6.09 -3.51 5.20
C SER A 21 5.66 -4.42 6.35
N ALA A 22 4.38 -4.48 6.62
CA ALA A 22 3.81 -5.32 7.67
C ALA A 22 4.01 -6.82 7.40
N HIS A 23 4.07 -7.24 6.12
CA HIS A 23 4.19 -8.65 5.73
C HIS A 23 5.43 -8.92 4.87
N PRO A 24 6.23 -9.98 5.17
CA PRO A 24 7.46 -10.29 4.42
C PRO A 24 7.25 -10.48 2.91
N LEU A 25 6.15 -11.10 2.49
CA LEU A 25 5.84 -11.28 1.07
C LEU A 25 5.62 -9.95 0.35
N ALA A 26 5.03 -8.96 1.02
CA ALA A 26 4.86 -7.63 0.46
C ALA A 26 6.22 -6.91 0.33
N SER A 27 7.08 -7.00 1.34
CA SER A 27 8.45 -6.48 1.24
C SER A 27 9.23 -7.14 0.11
N MET A 28 9.09 -8.45 -0.08
CA MET A 28 9.72 -9.17 -1.19
C MET A 28 9.21 -8.70 -2.55
N ALA A 29 7.91 -8.42 -2.69
CA ALA A 29 7.36 -7.89 -3.94
C ALA A 29 7.99 -6.53 -4.29
N GLY A 30 8.11 -5.62 -3.32
CA GLY A 30 8.75 -4.32 -3.52
C GLY A 30 10.25 -4.45 -3.87
N ILE A 31 11.01 -5.28 -3.12
CA ILE A 31 12.43 -5.50 -3.40
C ILE A 31 12.64 -6.06 -4.82
N ARG A 32 11.78 -6.99 -5.25
CA ARG A 32 11.87 -7.57 -6.59
C ARG A 32 11.74 -6.51 -7.67
N LEU A 33 10.77 -5.58 -7.57
CA LEU A 33 10.65 -4.49 -8.53
C LEU A 33 11.85 -3.56 -8.52
N LEU A 34 12.43 -3.26 -7.35
CA LEU A 34 13.67 -2.47 -7.27
C LEU A 34 14.84 -3.18 -7.97
N LEU A 35 14.96 -4.51 -7.85
CA LEU A 35 15.98 -5.30 -8.52
C LEU A 35 15.81 -5.34 -10.05
N GLU A 36 14.57 -5.25 -10.51
CA GLU A 36 14.20 -5.23 -11.93
C GLU A 36 14.26 -3.84 -12.57
N GLY A 37 14.71 -2.83 -11.83
CA GLY A 37 14.92 -1.46 -12.33
C GLY A 37 13.75 -0.50 -12.07
N GLY A 38 12.70 -0.95 -11.36
CA GLY A 38 11.63 -0.08 -10.89
C GLY A 38 12.12 0.90 -9.82
N ASN A 39 11.41 1.99 -9.66
CA ASN A 39 11.70 2.98 -8.65
C ASN A 39 10.92 2.73 -7.33
N ALA A 40 11.10 3.62 -6.35
CA ALA A 40 10.45 3.50 -5.04
C ALA A 40 8.91 3.57 -5.12
N VAL A 41 8.35 4.28 -6.11
CA VAL A 41 6.89 4.38 -6.30
C VAL A 41 6.34 3.06 -6.84
N ASP A 42 7.01 2.47 -7.84
CA ASP A 42 6.65 1.15 -8.36
C ASP A 42 6.68 0.09 -7.26
N ALA A 43 7.76 0.10 -6.47
CA ALA A 43 7.91 -0.80 -5.32
C ALA A 43 6.81 -0.60 -4.27
N SER A 44 6.44 0.66 -3.97
CA SER A 44 5.40 0.98 -2.98
C SER A 44 4.03 0.49 -3.41
N VAL A 45 3.69 0.64 -4.69
CA VAL A 45 2.42 0.14 -5.25
C VAL A 45 2.39 -1.40 -5.25
N ALA A 46 3.51 -2.06 -5.58
CA ALA A 46 3.61 -3.51 -5.49
C ALA A 46 3.45 -4.02 -4.05
N VAL A 47 4.05 -3.33 -3.08
CA VAL A 47 3.87 -3.64 -1.65
C VAL A 47 2.41 -3.50 -1.25
N GLY A 48 1.78 -2.36 -1.54
CA GLY A 48 0.38 -2.11 -1.19
C GLY A 48 -0.57 -3.14 -1.81
N SER A 49 -0.40 -3.43 -3.09
CA SER A 49 -1.24 -4.43 -3.78
C SER A 49 -1.03 -5.85 -3.27
N THR A 50 0.19 -6.19 -2.83
CA THR A 50 0.46 -7.49 -2.21
C THR A 50 -0.17 -7.59 -0.82
N LEU A 51 -0.13 -6.52 -0.01
CA LEU A 51 -0.79 -6.47 1.29
C LEU A 51 -2.30 -6.73 1.19
N ASN A 52 -2.96 -6.26 0.13
CA ASN A 52 -4.38 -6.57 -0.11
C ASN A 52 -4.69 -8.07 -0.25
N VAL A 53 -3.67 -8.87 -0.55
CA VAL A 53 -3.80 -10.33 -0.70
C VAL A 53 -3.38 -11.08 0.56
N VAL A 54 -2.30 -10.64 1.20
CA VAL A 54 -1.70 -11.35 2.34
C VAL A 54 -2.23 -10.86 3.69
N GLU A 55 -2.81 -9.66 3.73
CA GLU A 55 -3.45 -9.05 4.91
C GLU A 55 -4.83 -8.46 4.54
N PRO A 56 -5.78 -9.27 4.04
CA PRO A 56 -7.06 -8.78 3.52
C PRO A 56 -7.96 -8.14 4.59
N PHE A 57 -7.67 -8.38 5.87
CA PHE A 57 -8.37 -7.78 7.00
C PHE A 57 -7.92 -6.35 7.31
N MET A 58 -6.74 -5.94 6.81
CA MET A 58 -6.18 -4.59 7.03
C MET A 58 -6.18 -3.74 5.77
N SER A 59 -6.25 -4.35 4.61
CA SER A 59 -6.09 -3.64 3.33
C SER A 59 -6.91 -4.29 2.23
N GLY A 60 -7.36 -3.49 1.26
CA GLY A 60 -8.13 -3.96 0.12
C GLY A 60 -8.04 -3.02 -1.07
N ALA A 61 -8.31 -3.53 -2.28
CA ALA A 61 -8.36 -2.72 -3.50
C ALA A 61 -9.43 -1.63 -3.43
N GLY A 62 -10.51 -1.89 -2.70
CA GLY A 62 -11.58 -0.94 -2.39
C GLY A 62 -11.28 -0.01 -1.20
N GLY A 63 -10.09 -0.06 -0.63
CA GLY A 63 -9.69 0.78 0.48
C GLY A 63 -9.34 2.21 0.06
N ILE A 64 -8.78 2.93 1.01
CA ILE A 64 -8.33 4.32 0.88
C ILE A 64 -6.88 4.43 1.32
N GLY A 65 -6.23 5.55 1.04
CA GLY A 65 -4.86 5.76 1.52
C GLY A 65 -4.29 7.12 1.21
N LEU A 66 -3.06 7.28 1.69
CA LEU A 66 -2.21 8.43 1.44
C LEU A 66 -0.83 7.92 1.00
N MET A 67 -0.20 8.62 0.08
CA MET A 67 1.17 8.34 -0.32
C MET A 67 2.00 9.62 -0.26
N VAL A 68 3.09 9.57 0.50
CA VAL A 68 4.07 10.64 0.56
C VAL A 68 5.29 10.24 -0.27
N ILE A 69 5.63 11.06 -1.26
CA ILE A 69 6.74 10.82 -2.18
C ILE A 69 7.76 11.94 -2.01
N SER A 70 9.01 11.58 -1.73
CA SER A 70 10.13 12.52 -1.69
C SER A 70 11.08 12.22 -2.85
N ARG A 71 11.31 13.21 -3.71
CA ARG A 71 12.21 13.11 -4.86
C ARG A 71 13.57 13.70 -4.51
N ALA A 72 14.56 12.84 -4.32
CA ALA A 72 15.91 13.27 -3.91
C ALA A 72 16.54 14.24 -4.91
N ARG A 73 16.35 14.02 -6.24
CA ARG A 73 16.94 14.84 -7.30
C ARG A 73 16.43 16.27 -7.33
N THR A 74 15.10 16.47 -7.11
CA THR A 74 14.46 17.81 -7.16
C THR A 74 14.22 18.39 -5.78
N ARG A 75 14.42 17.60 -4.71
CA ARG A 75 14.08 17.91 -3.32
C ARG A 75 12.60 18.22 -3.10
N GLU A 76 11.76 17.85 -4.07
CA GLU A 76 10.31 18.03 -3.99
C GLU A 76 9.67 16.94 -3.14
N ARG A 77 8.60 17.31 -2.46
CA ARG A 77 7.73 16.38 -1.76
C ARG A 77 6.32 16.49 -2.32
N HIS A 78 5.73 15.34 -2.61
CA HIS A 78 4.38 15.23 -3.12
C HIS A 78 3.55 14.39 -2.17
N VAL A 79 2.31 14.77 -1.97
CA VAL A 79 1.32 13.98 -1.24
C VAL A 79 0.22 13.65 -2.24
N LEU A 80 -0.05 12.36 -2.41
CA LEU A 80 -1.24 11.89 -3.09
C LEU A 80 -2.24 11.47 -2.02
N ASP A 81 -3.37 12.16 -2.03
CA ASP A 81 -4.52 11.85 -1.19
C ASP A 81 -5.55 11.11 -2.05
N PHE A 82 -5.79 9.86 -1.73
CA PHE A 82 -6.82 9.01 -2.32
C PHE A 82 -7.76 8.45 -1.25
N ILE A 83 -7.97 9.24 -0.19
CA ILE A 83 -9.06 9.04 0.75
C ILE A 83 -10.34 9.45 0.02
N GLY A 84 -11.28 8.51 -0.10
CA GLY A 84 -12.54 8.76 -0.77
C GLY A 84 -13.32 9.91 -0.11
N ARG A 85 -13.97 10.72 -0.93
CA ARG A 85 -14.85 11.78 -0.42
C ARG A 85 -16.12 11.18 0.16
N VAL A 86 -16.65 11.79 1.20
CA VAL A 86 -17.99 11.48 1.70
C VAL A 86 -19.00 11.74 0.58
N PRO A 87 -19.90 10.80 0.26
CA PRO A 87 -20.92 11.01 -0.75
C PRO A 87 -21.77 12.26 -0.46
N ALA A 88 -22.12 13.04 -1.49
CA ALA A 88 -22.90 14.27 -1.33
C ALA A 88 -24.30 14.05 -0.70
N ALA A 89 -24.83 12.84 -0.84
CA ALA A 89 -26.09 12.44 -0.22
C ALA A 89 -25.96 11.98 1.24
N ALA A 90 -24.74 11.88 1.78
CA ALA A 90 -24.54 11.50 3.17
C ALA A 90 -24.87 12.68 4.09
N ASP A 91 -25.79 12.46 4.98
CA ASP A 91 -26.18 13.43 6.01
C ASP A 91 -25.64 12.92 7.38
N PRO A 92 -24.57 13.55 7.92
CA PRO A 92 -24.02 13.12 9.20
C PRO A 92 -24.99 13.28 10.36
N ALA A 93 -25.97 14.18 10.27
CA ALA A 93 -26.98 14.35 11.31
C ALA A 93 -27.99 13.18 11.39
N ARG A 94 -28.04 12.36 10.34
CA ARG A 94 -28.90 11.18 10.23
C ARG A 94 -28.17 9.86 10.44
N ALA A 95 -26.88 9.90 10.71
CA ALA A 95 -26.08 8.71 10.96
C ALA A 95 -25.92 8.52 12.49
N THR A 96 -26.16 7.32 12.97
CA THR A 96 -25.82 6.95 14.36
C THR A 96 -24.38 6.46 14.45
N ASP A 97 -23.78 6.53 15.63
CA ASP A 97 -22.41 6.03 15.84
C ASP A 97 -22.28 4.54 15.48
N ASP A 98 -23.30 3.73 15.78
CA ASP A 98 -23.32 2.31 15.43
C ASP A 98 -23.34 2.08 13.90
N GLU A 99 -24.09 2.88 13.16
CA GLU A 99 -24.10 2.81 11.68
C GLU A 99 -22.78 3.27 11.04
N LEU A 100 -22.05 4.17 11.72
CA LEU A 100 -20.71 4.62 11.29
C LEU A 100 -19.62 3.64 11.71
N ALA A 101 -19.82 2.90 12.81
CA ALA A 101 -18.88 1.88 13.26
C ALA A 101 -18.94 0.59 12.45
N GLY A 102 -20.10 0.29 11.82
CA GLY A 102 -20.29 -0.92 11.04
C GLY A 102 -21.43 -0.82 10.03
N GLY A 103 -21.37 -1.66 8.98
CA GLY A 103 -22.42 -1.72 7.96
C GLY A 103 -22.17 -0.82 6.75
N PRO A 104 -23.19 -0.60 5.90
CA PRO A 104 -23.02 0.10 4.61
C PRO A 104 -22.56 1.56 4.72
N LYS A 105 -22.93 2.25 5.81
CA LYS A 105 -22.55 3.65 6.02
C LYS A 105 -21.11 3.83 6.52
N SER A 106 -20.46 2.77 7.02
CA SER A 106 -19.06 2.79 7.43
C SER A 106 -18.08 2.61 6.26
N CYS A 107 -18.59 2.23 5.07
CA CYS A 107 -17.75 1.98 3.91
C CYS A 107 -17.23 3.28 3.32
N ALA A 108 -15.90 3.39 3.19
CA ALA A 108 -15.28 4.49 2.45
C ALA A 108 -15.47 4.33 0.94
N THR A 109 -15.52 5.45 0.22
CA THR A 109 -15.48 5.41 -1.25
C THR A 109 -14.12 4.86 -1.71
N PRO A 110 -14.09 3.82 -2.58
CA PRO A 110 -12.86 3.20 -3.03
C PRO A 110 -11.88 4.20 -3.67
N GLY A 111 -10.66 4.27 -3.15
CA GLY A 111 -9.63 5.18 -3.64
C GLY A 111 -8.29 4.52 -3.98
N ASN A 112 -7.96 3.38 -3.36
CA ASN A 112 -6.64 2.75 -3.45
C ASN A 112 -6.17 2.53 -4.89
N LEU A 113 -6.98 1.87 -5.72
CA LEU A 113 -6.58 1.55 -7.09
C LEU A 113 -6.36 2.84 -7.90
N GLY A 114 -7.26 3.82 -7.80
CA GLY A 114 -7.13 5.11 -8.48
C GLY A 114 -5.87 5.86 -8.04
N GLY A 115 -5.59 5.88 -6.72
CA GLY A 115 -4.40 6.51 -6.16
C GLY A 115 -3.10 5.84 -6.64
N TRP A 116 -3.06 4.52 -6.69
CA TRP A 116 -1.89 3.78 -7.20
C TRP A 116 -1.65 4.00 -8.69
N LEU A 117 -2.71 3.99 -9.50
CA LEU A 117 -2.59 4.28 -10.93
C LEU A 117 -2.08 5.71 -11.15
N ALA A 118 -2.61 6.70 -10.44
CA ALA A 118 -2.13 8.08 -10.51
C ALA A 118 -0.68 8.21 -10.02
N ALA A 119 -0.27 7.46 -8.98
CA ALA A 119 1.11 7.43 -8.52
C ALA A 119 2.06 6.87 -9.58
N LEU A 120 1.70 5.75 -10.21
CA LEU A 120 2.49 5.14 -11.27
C LEU A 120 2.58 6.04 -12.50
N GLU A 121 1.49 6.64 -12.94
CA GLU A 121 1.44 7.54 -14.10
C GLU A 121 2.36 8.76 -13.91
N ARG A 122 2.35 9.37 -12.72
CA ARG A 122 3.06 10.63 -12.46
C ARG A 122 4.51 10.43 -12.01
N PHE A 123 4.82 9.35 -11.33
CA PHE A 123 6.08 9.15 -10.62
C PHE A 123 6.71 7.78 -10.82
N GLY A 124 5.97 6.81 -11.36
CA GLY A 124 6.46 5.47 -11.67
C GLY A 124 7.44 5.44 -12.84
N SER A 125 8.18 4.37 -12.94
CA SER A 125 9.06 4.05 -14.07
C SER A 125 8.62 2.79 -14.82
N MET A 126 7.68 2.04 -14.23
CA MET A 126 7.10 0.81 -14.78
C MET A 126 5.63 1.00 -15.11
N THR A 127 5.14 0.21 -16.05
CA THR A 127 3.71 0.19 -16.38
C THR A 127 2.89 -0.47 -15.25
N PRO A 128 1.60 -0.09 -15.09
CA PRO A 128 0.72 -0.77 -14.14
C PRO A 128 0.68 -2.29 -14.34
N ARG A 129 0.74 -2.76 -15.58
CA ARG A 129 0.78 -4.19 -15.91
C ARG A 129 1.99 -4.87 -15.27
N GLU A 130 3.18 -4.30 -15.41
CA GLU A 130 4.41 -4.86 -14.83
C GLU A 130 4.33 -4.90 -13.31
N VAL A 131 3.86 -3.80 -12.70
CA VAL A 131 3.75 -3.69 -11.24
C VAL A 131 2.74 -4.68 -10.67
N PHE A 132 1.53 -4.79 -11.25
CA PHE A 132 0.46 -5.65 -10.71
C PHE A 132 0.56 -7.12 -11.12
N THR A 133 1.27 -7.48 -12.21
CA THR A 133 1.42 -8.87 -12.62
C THR A 133 2.22 -9.69 -11.60
N ARG A 134 3.15 -9.07 -10.92
CA ARG A 134 4.05 -9.72 -9.96
C ARG A 134 3.32 -10.19 -8.69
N PRO A 135 2.49 -9.35 -8.04
CA PRO A 135 1.64 -9.82 -6.94
C PRO A 135 0.68 -10.94 -7.35
N SER A 136 0.16 -10.93 -8.58
CA SER A 136 -0.77 -11.93 -9.07
C SER A 136 -0.16 -13.33 -9.26
N SER A 137 1.17 -13.42 -9.45
CA SER A 137 1.85 -14.72 -9.55
C SER A 137 1.89 -15.46 -8.20
N TRP A 138 1.84 -14.75 -7.08
CA TRP A 138 1.78 -15.35 -5.73
C TRP A 138 0.46 -16.03 -5.44
N ARG A 139 -0.65 -15.57 -6.02
CA ARG A 139 -1.97 -16.20 -5.86
C ARG A 139 -1.97 -17.69 -6.26
N ARG A 140 -1.17 -18.05 -7.24
CA ARG A 140 -1.09 -19.44 -7.75
C ARG A 140 -0.26 -20.35 -6.85
N THR A 141 0.61 -19.79 -6.02
CA THR A 141 1.52 -20.57 -5.17
C THR A 141 1.04 -20.64 -3.72
N ALA A 142 0.32 -19.63 -3.24
CA ALA A 142 -0.18 -19.57 -1.86
C ALA A 142 -1.44 -20.42 -1.62
N CYS A 143 -2.12 -20.89 -2.66
CA CYS A 143 -3.33 -21.72 -2.56
C CYS A 143 -3.10 -23.21 -2.91
N ARG A 144 -1.86 -23.69 -2.78
CA ARG A 144 -1.54 -25.13 -2.88
C ARG A 144 -0.97 -25.61 -1.52
#